data_fd1a9871b2b6aeb4451b3350a08f9e26
#
_entry.id   fd1a9871b2b6aeb4451b3350a08f9e26
#
_cell.length_a   1.000
_cell.length_b   1.000
_cell.length_c   1.000
_cell.angle_alpha   90.00
_cell.angle_beta   90.00
_cell.angle_gamma   90.00
#
_symmetry.space_group_name_H-M   'P 1'
#
loop_
_entity.id
_entity.type
_entity.pdbx_description
1 polymer ?
#
loop_
_entity_poly.entity_id
_entity_poly.type
_entity_poly.pdbx_seq_one_letter_code
_entity_poly.pdbx_strand_id
1 'polypeptide(L)'
;MATEVSDLPLAVDMDGTLILSDMSRISIRKVLFRKPWLIPSVIFKEMTGKRAGWKRDLGRILVFNPSELEYHEGFLEWLTGEHSRGRVIILATASDRIVAEQVAAHVGMFSDVMASDNDYNLRDRKKAEALVARYGEGGFGYAGNSHHDVAVWEKAAQVI
;
A
#
# COMPACT_ATOMS: atom_id res chain seq x y z
N MET A 1 -16.75 -27.11 7.24
CA MET A 1 -17.42 -25.82 7.59
C MET A 1 -17.03 -24.82 6.52
N ALA A 2 -17.99 -24.15 5.92
CA ALA A 2 -17.67 -23.05 4.98
C ALA A 2 -17.07 -21.91 5.81
N THR A 3 -15.87 -21.46 5.44
CA THR A 3 -15.26 -20.27 6.03
C THR A 3 -16.15 -19.08 5.71
N GLU A 4 -16.63 -18.37 6.74
CA GLU A 4 -17.37 -17.15 6.48
C GLU A 4 -16.48 -16.13 5.80
N VAL A 5 -17.05 -15.30 4.93
CA VAL A 5 -16.26 -14.27 4.19
C VAL A 5 -15.56 -13.30 5.15
N SER A 6 -16.12 -13.10 6.34
CA SER A 6 -15.52 -12.32 7.42
C SER A 6 -14.26 -12.93 8.05
N ASP A 7 -14.04 -14.24 7.88
CA ASP A 7 -12.87 -14.96 8.43
C ASP A 7 -11.67 -14.95 7.47
N LEU A 8 -11.90 -14.55 6.22
CA LEU A 8 -10.83 -14.47 5.22
C LEU A 8 -9.86 -13.34 5.54
N PRO A 9 -8.56 -13.54 5.26
CA PRO A 9 -7.58 -12.47 5.38
C PRO A 9 -7.99 -11.26 4.54
N LEU A 10 -7.80 -10.07 5.07
CA LEU A 10 -8.12 -8.81 4.43
C LEU A 10 -6.85 -8.11 3.95
N ALA A 11 -6.67 -7.97 2.65
CA ALA A 11 -5.64 -7.15 2.06
C ALA A 11 -6.16 -5.71 1.91
N VAL A 12 -5.36 -4.73 2.33
CA VAL A 12 -5.69 -3.31 2.35
C VAL A 12 -4.70 -2.54 1.51
N ASP A 13 -5.19 -1.74 0.56
CA ASP A 13 -4.36 -0.79 -0.15
C ASP A 13 -4.00 0.41 0.75
N MET A 14 -2.86 1.03 0.47
CA MET A 14 -2.36 2.13 1.28
C MET A 14 -2.83 3.50 0.76
N ASP A 15 -2.45 3.81 -0.48
CA ASP A 15 -2.64 5.14 -1.07
C ASP A 15 -4.09 5.39 -1.48
N GLY A 16 -4.74 6.35 -0.84
CA GLY A 16 -6.14 6.71 -1.06
C GLY A 16 -7.15 5.81 -0.33
N THR A 17 -6.73 4.73 0.32
CA THR A 17 -7.57 3.82 1.11
C THR A 17 -7.27 3.97 2.60
N LEU A 18 -6.08 3.59 3.04
CA LEU A 18 -5.62 3.73 4.43
C LEU A 18 -5.21 5.18 4.73
N ILE A 19 -4.52 5.81 3.79
CA ILE A 19 -4.11 7.21 3.85
C ILE A 19 -4.79 8.01 2.75
N LEU A 20 -5.24 9.23 3.07
CA LEU A 20 -6.00 10.09 2.15
C LEU A 20 -5.14 10.67 1.03
N SER A 21 -3.82 10.69 1.21
CA SER A 21 -2.86 11.26 0.26
C SER A 21 -2.05 10.19 -0.44
N ASP A 22 -1.74 10.41 -1.72
CA ASP A 22 -0.80 9.58 -2.48
C ASP A 22 0.64 9.83 -1.98
N MET A 23 1.33 8.77 -1.54
CA MET A 23 2.71 8.83 -1.06
C MET A 23 3.68 9.39 -2.10
N SER A 24 3.42 9.17 -3.38
CA SER A 24 4.22 9.76 -4.46
C SER A 24 4.12 11.28 -4.46
N ARG A 25 2.92 11.85 -4.24
CA ARG A 25 2.71 13.30 -4.16
C ARG A 25 3.35 13.90 -2.91
N ILE A 26 3.25 13.23 -1.77
CA ILE A 26 3.90 13.66 -0.53
C ILE A 26 5.41 13.69 -0.70
N SER A 27 5.99 12.63 -1.28
CA SER A 27 7.42 12.52 -1.52
C SER A 27 7.94 13.61 -2.47
N ILE A 28 7.24 13.86 -3.58
CA ILE A 28 7.57 14.92 -4.53
C ILE A 28 7.48 16.30 -3.85
N ARG A 29 6.44 16.56 -3.07
CA ARG A 29 6.27 17.82 -2.34
C ARG A 29 7.39 18.04 -1.32
N LYS A 30 7.78 17.02 -0.56
CA LYS A 30 8.91 17.11 0.38
C LYS A 30 10.24 17.37 -0.32
N VAL A 31 10.49 16.77 -1.49
CA VAL A 31 11.67 17.06 -2.31
C VAL A 31 11.67 18.49 -2.80
N LEU A 32 10.54 18.97 -3.32
CA LEU A 32 10.43 20.33 -3.85
C LEU A 32 10.77 21.39 -2.79
N PHE A 33 10.34 21.19 -1.54
CA PHE A 33 10.52 22.17 -0.47
C PHE A 33 11.80 21.98 0.35
N ARG A 34 12.30 20.76 0.50
CA ARG A 34 13.46 20.48 1.36
C ARG A 34 14.76 20.21 0.62
N LYS A 35 14.69 19.66 -0.60
CA LYS A 35 15.87 19.30 -1.40
C LYS A 35 15.64 19.56 -2.89
N PRO A 36 15.48 20.84 -3.31
CA PRO A 36 15.15 21.17 -4.70
C PRO A 36 16.17 20.70 -5.73
N TRP A 37 17.43 20.49 -5.33
CA TRP A 37 18.49 19.97 -6.23
C TRP A 37 18.28 18.52 -6.67
N LEU A 38 17.36 17.77 -6.05
CA LEU A 38 17.03 16.42 -6.47
C LEU A 38 15.98 16.38 -7.60
N ILE A 39 15.31 17.50 -7.88
CA ILE A 39 14.26 17.58 -8.89
C ILE A 39 14.72 17.10 -10.28
N PRO A 40 15.89 17.50 -10.82
CA PRO A 40 16.33 17.01 -12.11
C PRO A 40 16.49 15.51 -12.18
N SER A 41 16.99 14.89 -11.10
CA SER A 41 17.16 13.44 -11.00
C SER A 41 15.82 12.69 -10.97
N VAL A 42 14.84 13.25 -10.25
CA VAL A 42 13.48 12.69 -10.16
C VAL A 42 12.79 12.76 -11.52
N ILE A 43 12.86 13.90 -12.20
CA ILE A 43 12.27 14.08 -13.55
C ILE A 43 12.91 13.12 -14.55
N PHE A 44 14.23 13.00 -14.55
CA PHE A 44 14.96 12.11 -15.45
C PHE A 44 14.57 10.63 -15.24
N LYS A 45 14.48 10.19 -13.98
CA LYS A 45 14.09 8.82 -13.64
C LYS A 45 12.62 8.53 -13.94
N GLU A 46 11.74 9.52 -13.82
CA GLU A 46 10.34 9.41 -14.21
C GLU A 46 10.18 9.24 -15.73
N MET A 47 10.91 10.05 -16.52
CA MET A 47 10.89 9.98 -17.98
C MET A 47 11.51 8.69 -18.53
N THR A 48 12.47 8.09 -17.84
CA THR A 48 13.14 6.83 -18.26
C THR A 48 12.42 5.57 -17.77
N GLY A 49 11.24 5.69 -17.17
CA GLY A 49 10.45 4.55 -16.68
C GLY A 49 11.01 3.85 -15.45
N LYS A 50 12.10 4.35 -14.85
CA LYS A 50 12.72 3.79 -13.63
C LYS A 50 12.02 4.26 -12.34
N ARG A 51 10.68 4.18 -12.33
CA ARG A 51 9.82 4.66 -11.24
C ARG A 51 10.15 4.03 -9.88
N ALA A 52 10.45 2.74 -9.84
CA ALA A 52 10.77 2.05 -8.60
C ALA A 52 12.06 2.58 -7.94
N GLY A 53 13.06 2.95 -8.75
CA GLY A 53 14.36 3.42 -8.24
C GLY A 53 14.29 4.78 -7.52
N TRP A 54 13.61 5.78 -8.10
CA TRP A 54 13.58 7.10 -7.47
C TRP A 54 12.66 7.16 -6.25
N LYS A 55 11.58 6.38 -6.24
CA LYS A 55 10.68 6.28 -5.07
C LYS A 55 11.44 5.76 -3.85
N ARG A 56 12.35 4.80 -4.05
CA ARG A 56 13.20 4.28 -2.97
C ARG A 56 14.25 5.29 -2.53
N ASP A 57 14.95 5.89 -3.48
CA ASP A 57 15.97 6.90 -3.16
C ASP A 57 15.34 8.03 -2.35
N LEU A 58 14.09 8.42 -2.65
CA LEU A 58 13.34 9.39 -1.87
C LEU A 58 12.93 8.85 -0.50
N GLY A 59 12.49 7.62 -0.40
CA GLY A 59 12.15 6.99 0.89
C GLY A 59 13.34 6.89 1.84
N ARG A 60 14.55 6.70 1.30
CA ARG A 60 15.80 6.69 2.07
C ARG A 60 16.33 8.09 2.42
N ILE A 61 16.11 9.07 1.55
CA ILE A 61 16.65 10.43 1.68
C ILE A 61 15.74 11.33 2.51
N LEU A 62 14.45 11.08 2.48
CA LEU A 62 13.46 11.81 3.25
C LEU A 62 13.23 11.07 4.56
N VAL A 63 13.55 11.71 5.68
CA VAL A 63 13.09 11.25 6.99
C VAL A 63 11.56 11.25 6.92
N PHE A 64 11.01 10.05 6.75
CA PHE A 64 9.58 9.82 6.66
C PHE A 64 9.04 9.55 8.07
N ASN A 65 8.05 10.33 8.49
CA ASN A 65 7.36 10.10 9.75
C ASN A 65 5.91 9.68 9.47
N PRO A 66 5.55 8.42 9.72
CA PRO A 66 4.18 7.95 9.49
C PRO A 66 3.11 8.74 10.25
N SER A 67 3.45 9.32 11.42
CA SER A 67 2.51 10.12 12.22
C SER A 67 2.10 11.45 11.56
N GLU A 68 2.83 11.90 10.55
CA GLU A 68 2.50 13.12 9.78
C GLU A 68 1.55 12.86 8.60
N LEU A 69 1.15 11.59 8.40
CA LEU A 69 0.22 11.23 7.34
C LEU A 69 -1.22 11.51 7.76
N GLU A 70 -2.02 11.86 6.79
CA GLU A 70 -3.46 12.02 6.93
C GLU A 70 -4.13 10.65 6.70
N TYR A 71 -4.47 9.97 7.78
CA TYR A 71 -5.15 8.68 7.73
C TYR A 71 -6.65 8.83 7.54
N HIS A 72 -7.27 7.85 6.90
CA HIS A 72 -8.72 7.76 6.80
C HIS A 72 -9.29 7.25 8.14
N GLU A 73 -9.63 8.16 9.05
CA GLU A 73 -10.00 7.83 10.43
C GLU A 73 -11.16 6.82 10.51
N GLY A 74 -12.24 7.03 9.77
CA GLY A 74 -13.37 6.11 9.75
C GLY A 74 -13.02 4.71 9.24
N PHE A 75 -12.10 4.61 8.28
CA PHE A 75 -11.61 3.33 7.80
C PHE A 75 -10.70 2.65 8.83
N LEU A 76 -9.84 3.40 9.52
CA LEU A 76 -9.00 2.87 10.59
C LEU A 76 -9.83 2.36 11.78
N GLU A 77 -10.89 3.06 12.15
CA GLU A 77 -11.82 2.63 13.21
C GLU A 77 -12.48 1.30 12.84
N TRP A 78 -13.01 1.20 11.61
CA TRP A 78 -13.57 -0.04 11.10
C TRP A 78 -12.53 -1.17 11.06
N LEU A 79 -11.32 -0.89 10.57
CA LEU A 79 -10.22 -1.86 10.49
C LEU A 79 -9.79 -2.36 11.87
N THR A 80 -9.80 -1.47 12.88
CA THR A 80 -9.57 -1.83 14.28
C THR A 80 -10.62 -2.82 14.79
N GLY A 81 -11.88 -2.64 14.40
CA GLY A 81 -12.95 -3.57 14.68
C GLY A 81 -12.71 -4.95 14.05
N GLU A 82 -12.27 -5.00 12.78
CA GLU A 82 -11.91 -6.27 12.10
C GLU A 82 -10.74 -6.96 12.80
N HIS A 83 -9.68 -6.23 13.11
CA HIS A 83 -8.52 -6.75 13.84
C HIS A 83 -8.89 -7.29 15.22
N SER A 84 -9.75 -6.59 15.96
CA SER A 84 -10.22 -7.01 17.29
C SER A 84 -11.05 -8.30 17.25
N ARG A 85 -11.70 -8.59 16.13
CA ARG A 85 -12.39 -9.87 15.88
C ARG A 85 -11.45 -11.01 15.47
N GLY A 86 -10.15 -10.76 15.39
CA GLY A 86 -9.13 -11.74 15.04
C GLY A 86 -8.89 -11.88 13.55
N ARG A 87 -9.44 -10.98 12.71
CA ARG A 87 -9.20 -11.02 11.27
C ARG A 87 -7.74 -10.71 10.96
N VAL A 88 -7.12 -11.53 10.11
CA VAL A 88 -5.77 -11.31 9.60
C VAL A 88 -5.81 -10.15 8.61
N ILE A 89 -5.00 -9.11 8.83
CA ILE A 89 -4.94 -7.91 8.00
C ILE A 89 -3.56 -7.76 7.38
N ILE A 90 -3.52 -7.54 6.08
CA ILE A 90 -2.29 -7.41 5.29
C ILE A 90 -2.27 -6.05 4.60
N LEU A 91 -1.16 -5.34 4.67
CA LEU A 91 -0.96 -4.15 3.84
C LEU A 91 -0.45 -4.57 2.46
N ALA A 92 -1.19 -4.25 1.39
CA ALA A 92 -0.84 -4.62 0.01
C ALA A 92 -0.79 -3.37 -0.87
N THR A 93 0.41 -2.84 -1.13
CA THR A 93 0.59 -1.54 -1.78
C THR A 93 1.63 -1.56 -2.90
N ALA A 94 1.43 -0.70 -3.90
CA ALA A 94 2.44 -0.40 -4.92
C ALA A 94 3.54 0.55 -4.43
N SER A 95 3.43 1.09 -3.23
CA SER A 95 4.44 1.95 -2.62
C SER A 95 5.69 1.17 -2.22
N ASP A 96 6.80 1.88 -1.99
CA ASP A 96 8.07 1.26 -1.60
C ASP A 96 7.94 0.51 -0.26
N ARG A 97 8.59 -0.65 -0.16
CA ARG A 97 8.56 -1.54 1.01
C ARG A 97 8.97 -0.82 2.30
N ILE A 98 10.00 0.02 2.26
CA ILE A 98 10.48 0.73 3.45
C ILE A 98 9.40 1.65 4.01
N VAL A 99 8.71 2.36 3.13
CA VAL A 99 7.58 3.24 3.50
C VAL A 99 6.41 2.43 4.02
N ALA A 100 6.04 1.36 3.32
CA ALA A 100 4.92 0.50 3.70
C ALA A 100 5.15 -0.16 5.07
N GLU A 101 6.36 -0.65 5.35
CA GLU A 101 6.70 -1.24 6.64
C GLU A 101 6.66 -0.22 7.79
N GLN A 102 7.07 1.03 7.55
CA GLN A 102 6.97 2.09 8.56
C GLN A 102 5.51 2.47 8.85
N VAL A 103 4.66 2.53 7.82
CA VAL A 103 3.21 2.76 7.98
C VAL A 103 2.58 1.59 8.73
N ALA A 104 2.89 0.36 8.35
CA ALA A 104 2.37 -0.84 9.00
C ALA A 104 2.75 -0.91 10.48
N ALA A 105 4.01 -0.60 10.82
CA ALA A 105 4.50 -0.55 12.19
C ALA A 105 3.82 0.56 13.01
N HIS A 106 3.57 1.72 12.41
CA HIS A 106 2.87 2.83 13.07
C HIS A 106 1.41 2.49 13.38
N VAL A 107 0.70 1.89 12.42
CA VAL A 107 -0.71 1.49 12.57
C VAL A 107 -0.86 0.28 13.51
N GLY A 108 0.08 -0.67 13.48
CA GLY A 108 0.18 -1.76 14.46
C GLY A 108 -0.85 -2.88 14.30
N MET A 109 -1.61 -2.93 13.21
CA MET A 109 -2.67 -3.93 12.97
C MET A 109 -2.34 -4.94 11.85
N PHE A 110 -1.28 -4.70 11.09
CA PHE A 110 -0.92 -5.52 9.95
C PHE A 110 -0.07 -6.71 10.36
N SER A 111 -0.49 -7.91 9.98
CA SER A 111 0.25 -9.16 10.19
C SER A 111 1.38 -9.32 9.18
N ASP A 112 1.27 -8.68 8.01
CA ASP A 112 2.24 -8.75 6.94
C ASP A 112 2.15 -7.54 6.00
N VAL A 113 3.22 -7.33 5.21
CA VAL A 113 3.33 -6.24 4.23
C VAL A 113 3.75 -6.80 2.87
N MET A 114 2.89 -6.62 1.90
CA MET A 114 3.16 -6.86 0.48
C MET A 114 3.36 -5.50 -0.19
N ALA A 115 4.58 -5.20 -0.62
CA ALA A 115 4.93 -3.89 -1.16
C ALA A 115 5.91 -4.02 -2.32
N SER A 116 6.06 -2.94 -3.08
CA SER A 116 7.06 -2.88 -4.14
C SER A 116 8.47 -2.82 -3.58
N ASP A 117 9.41 -3.45 -4.28
CA ASP A 117 10.83 -3.39 -3.98
C ASP A 117 11.64 -3.02 -5.24
N ASN A 118 12.96 -3.29 -5.22
CA ASN A 118 13.90 -2.92 -6.28
C ASN A 118 13.49 -3.42 -7.65
N ASP A 119 13.11 -4.68 -7.69
CA ASP A 119 12.99 -5.46 -8.91
C ASP A 119 11.53 -5.80 -9.20
N TYR A 120 10.65 -5.54 -8.24
CA TYR A 120 9.24 -5.92 -8.32
C TYR A 120 8.30 -4.76 -7.95
N ASN A 121 7.51 -4.31 -8.93
CA ASN A 121 6.47 -3.31 -8.73
C ASN A 121 5.12 -4.00 -8.50
N LEU A 122 4.62 -3.95 -7.26
CA LEU A 122 3.36 -4.56 -6.83
C LEU A 122 2.16 -3.69 -7.21
N ARG A 123 1.89 -3.56 -8.51
CA ARG A 123 0.81 -2.73 -9.05
C ARG A 123 -0.13 -3.53 -9.93
N ASP A 124 -1.40 -3.15 -9.97
CA ASP A 124 -2.42 -3.70 -10.86
C ASP A 124 -2.48 -5.25 -10.82
N ARG A 125 -2.29 -5.91 -11.96
CA ARG A 125 -2.30 -7.37 -12.10
C ARG A 125 -1.28 -8.07 -11.21
N LYS A 126 -0.09 -7.50 -11.03
CA LYS A 126 0.94 -8.12 -10.18
C LYS A 126 0.53 -8.19 -8.72
N LYS A 127 -0.24 -7.21 -8.23
CA LYS A 127 -0.83 -7.25 -6.90
C LYS A 127 -1.87 -8.37 -6.80
N ALA A 128 -2.74 -8.49 -7.80
CA ALA A 128 -3.72 -9.57 -7.88
C ALA A 128 -3.05 -10.96 -7.91
N GLU A 129 -2.06 -11.14 -8.79
CA GLU A 129 -1.30 -12.40 -8.90
C GLU A 129 -0.61 -12.79 -7.59
N ALA A 130 0.01 -11.83 -6.91
CA ALA A 130 0.69 -12.07 -5.63
C ALA A 130 -0.29 -12.46 -4.51
N LEU A 131 -1.45 -11.83 -4.44
CA LEU A 131 -2.50 -12.16 -3.48
C LEU A 131 -3.11 -13.54 -3.78
N VAL A 132 -3.41 -13.84 -5.05
CA VAL A 132 -3.91 -15.15 -5.48
C VAL A 132 -2.89 -16.25 -5.21
N ALA A 133 -1.60 -16.02 -5.50
CA ALA A 133 -0.54 -16.99 -5.22
C ALA A 133 -0.44 -17.33 -3.73
N ARG A 134 -0.74 -16.38 -2.86
CA ARG A 134 -0.63 -16.54 -1.41
C ARG A 134 -1.88 -17.10 -0.74
N TYR A 135 -3.06 -16.66 -1.16
CA TYR A 135 -4.33 -16.94 -0.48
C TYR A 135 -5.32 -17.74 -1.34
N GLY A 136 -5.05 -17.91 -2.62
CA GLY A 136 -5.97 -18.50 -3.59
C GLY A 136 -6.97 -17.47 -4.15
N GLU A 137 -7.54 -17.78 -5.31
CA GLU A 137 -8.64 -17.00 -5.87
C GLU A 137 -9.89 -17.14 -4.99
N GLY A 138 -10.51 -16.03 -4.62
CA GLY A 138 -11.60 -16.02 -3.65
C GLY A 138 -11.18 -16.35 -2.20
N GLY A 139 -9.88 -16.42 -1.90
CA GLY A 139 -9.36 -16.73 -0.58
C GLY A 139 -9.00 -15.50 0.27
N PHE A 140 -9.39 -14.30 -0.15
CA PHE A 140 -9.11 -13.05 0.58
C PHE A 140 -10.18 -11.99 0.31
N GLY A 141 -10.31 -11.05 1.25
CA GLY A 141 -11.02 -9.78 1.04
C GLY A 141 -10.02 -8.70 0.60
N TYR A 142 -10.50 -7.66 -0.08
CA TYR A 142 -9.67 -6.55 -0.52
C TYR A 142 -10.36 -5.21 -0.33
N ALA A 143 -9.66 -4.29 0.33
CA ALA A 143 -10.04 -2.88 0.47
C ALA A 143 -9.14 -2.01 -0.42
N GLY A 144 -9.75 -1.30 -1.35
CA GLY A 144 -9.06 -0.42 -2.30
C GLY A 144 -10.01 0.57 -2.94
N ASN A 145 -9.50 1.67 -3.50
CA ASN A 145 -10.33 2.79 -3.94
C ASN A 145 -10.11 3.20 -5.40
N SER A 146 -9.25 2.54 -6.15
CA SER A 146 -8.83 3.03 -7.46
C SER A 146 -9.06 2.03 -8.59
N HIS A 147 -9.09 2.54 -9.83
CA HIS A 147 -9.14 1.69 -11.03
C HIS A 147 -7.95 0.72 -11.14
N HIS A 148 -6.86 0.98 -10.43
CA HIS A 148 -5.70 0.08 -10.32
C HIS A 148 -6.02 -1.18 -9.51
N ASP A 149 -7.09 -1.17 -8.72
CA ASP A 149 -7.49 -2.26 -7.86
C ASP A 149 -8.49 -3.21 -8.53
N VAL A 150 -9.02 -2.87 -9.71
CA VAL A 150 -10.02 -3.68 -10.44
C VAL A 150 -9.55 -5.12 -10.62
N ALA A 151 -8.30 -5.32 -11.04
CA ALA A 151 -7.74 -6.66 -11.22
C ALA A 151 -7.69 -7.47 -9.90
N VAL A 152 -7.59 -6.81 -8.75
CA VAL A 152 -7.62 -7.43 -7.43
C VAL A 152 -9.06 -7.73 -7.01
N TRP A 153 -9.97 -6.78 -7.22
CA TRP A 153 -11.39 -6.96 -6.91
C TRP A 153 -12.01 -8.16 -7.63
N GLU A 154 -11.62 -8.39 -8.89
CA GLU A 154 -12.08 -9.56 -9.67
C GLU A 154 -11.67 -10.91 -9.06
N LYS A 155 -10.64 -10.93 -8.21
CA LYS A 155 -10.06 -12.12 -7.57
C LYS A 155 -10.39 -12.25 -6.09
N ALA A 156 -10.93 -11.20 -5.48
CA ALA A 156 -11.29 -11.18 -4.08
C ALA A 156 -12.68 -11.78 -3.84
N ALA A 157 -12.88 -12.43 -2.70
CA ALA A 157 -14.21 -12.90 -2.27
C ALA A 157 -15.06 -11.76 -1.70
N GLN A 158 -14.41 -10.70 -1.19
CA GLN A 158 -15.05 -9.53 -0.61
C GLN A 158 -14.33 -8.28 -1.09
N VAL A 159 -15.11 -7.28 -1.50
CA VAL A 159 -14.64 -5.95 -1.90
C VAL A 159 -15.17 -4.93 -0.91
N ILE A 160 -14.27 -4.05 -0.44
CA ILE A 160 -14.56 -3.02 0.57
C ILE A 160 -14.12 -1.67 0.02
#